data_2b3d6541f7e0217cd741d299872d983d
#
_entry.id   2b3d6541f7e0217cd741d299872d983d
#
_cell.length_a   1.000
_cell.length_b   1.000
_cell.length_c   1.000
_cell.angle_alpha   90.00
_cell.angle_beta   90.00
_cell.angle_gamma   90.00
#
_symmetry.space_group_name_H-M   'P 1'
#
loop_
_entity.id
_entity.type
_entity.pdbx_description
1 polymer ?
#
loop_
_entity_poly.entity_id
_entity_poly.type
_entity_poly.pdbx_seq_one_letter_code
_entity_poly.pdbx_strand_id
1 'polypeptide(L)'
;MLVVCASISVHAASPINCAKITNETERTVCGKPSLLQADARMTTYFEIATQLVAMGQRGDLQDSQQAFPALRNKCGTDKACILAAYKKQTAPLEAVIANVVTHGPF
;
A
#
# COMPACT_ATOMS: atom_id res chain seq x y z
N MET A 1 -24.16 -27.63 -5.57
CA MET A 1 -23.47 -26.88 -6.54
C MET A 1 -22.39 -26.04 -5.96
N LEU A 2 -21.30 -26.10 -6.47
CA LEU A 2 -20.16 -25.51 -5.90
C LEU A 2 -19.83 -24.21 -6.57
N VAL A 3 -19.67 -23.21 -5.77
CA VAL A 3 -19.18 -21.96 -6.28
C VAL A 3 -17.71 -21.90 -6.00
N VAL A 4 -16.97 -21.83 -7.02
CA VAL A 4 -15.58 -21.60 -6.87
C VAL A 4 -15.37 -20.12 -6.84
N CYS A 5 -15.07 -19.61 -5.70
CA CYS A 5 -14.53 -18.30 -5.62
C CYS A 5 -13.15 -18.36 -6.20
N ALA A 6 -12.99 -17.82 -7.35
CA ALA A 6 -11.67 -17.54 -7.83
C ALA A 6 -11.02 -16.65 -6.80
N SER A 7 -10.19 -17.20 -5.99
CA SER A 7 -9.44 -16.39 -5.08
C SER A 7 -8.47 -15.61 -5.92
N ILE A 8 -8.78 -14.39 -6.09
CA ILE A 8 -7.84 -13.47 -6.64
C ILE A 8 -6.89 -13.19 -5.55
N SER A 9 -5.72 -13.68 -5.65
CA SER A 9 -4.74 -13.30 -4.70
C SER A 9 -4.40 -11.88 -4.97
N VAL A 10 -4.86 -11.09 -4.10
CA VAL A 10 -4.50 -9.70 -4.09
C VAL A 10 -3.31 -9.61 -3.20
N HIS A 11 -2.24 -9.19 -3.68
CA HIS A 11 -1.02 -9.25 -2.95
C HIS A 11 -0.69 -7.96 -2.27
N ALA A 12 0.24 -7.24 -2.85
CA ALA A 12 0.80 -6.05 -2.27
C ALA A 12 -0.20 -4.92 -2.19
N ALA A 13 -1.27 -4.96 -2.99
CA ALA A 13 -2.29 -3.93 -2.97
C ALA A 13 -3.29 -4.10 -1.83
N SER A 14 -3.26 -5.23 -1.14
CA SER A 14 -4.23 -5.47 -0.07
C SER A 14 -3.98 -4.53 1.09
N PRO A 15 -5.04 -3.91 1.63
CA PRO A 15 -4.89 -3.13 2.84
C PRO A 15 -4.56 -4.03 4.02
N ILE A 16 -4.09 -3.40 5.09
CA ILE A 16 -3.80 -4.15 6.31
C ILE A 16 -5.07 -4.86 6.80
N ASN A 17 -4.90 -6.10 7.23
CA ASN A 17 -6.02 -6.90 7.70
C ASN A 17 -6.08 -6.89 9.23
N CYS A 18 -6.92 -6.03 9.78
CA CYS A 18 -7.03 -5.88 11.22
C CYS A 18 -7.75 -7.04 11.90
N ALA A 19 -8.38 -7.93 11.13
CA ALA A 19 -8.94 -9.16 11.69
C ALA A 19 -7.87 -10.23 11.89
N LYS A 20 -6.66 -10.01 11.35
CA LYS A 20 -5.61 -11.00 11.37
C LYS A 20 -4.27 -10.34 11.65
N ILE A 21 -4.15 -9.79 12.84
CA ILE A 21 -2.95 -9.07 13.27
C ILE A 21 -1.86 -10.08 13.62
N THR A 22 -0.66 -9.91 13.07
CA THR A 22 0.44 -10.83 13.27
C THR A 22 1.61 -10.24 14.07
N ASN A 23 1.60 -8.92 14.31
CA ASN A 23 2.70 -8.28 15.04
C ASN A 23 2.25 -6.99 15.70
N GLU A 24 3.14 -6.42 16.52
CA GLU A 24 2.82 -5.22 17.29
C GLU A 24 2.63 -3.98 16.41
N THR A 25 3.33 -3.89 15.29
CA THR A 25 3.20 -2.76 14.39
C THR A 25 1.80 -2.76 13.75
N GLU A 26 1.35 -3.92 13.29
CA GLU A 26 0.00 -4.04 12.74
C GLU A 26 -1.06 -3.69 13.78
N ARG A 27 -0.85 -4.11 15.02
CA ARG A 27 -1.76 -3.76 16.11
C ARG A 27 -1.82 -2.26 16.31
N THR A 28 -0.67 -1.60 16.24
CA THR A 28 -0.60 -0.14 16.37
C THR A 28 -1.34 0.56 15.24
N VAL A 29 -1.14 0.11 14.00
CA VAL A 29 -1.84 0.67 12.85
C VAL A 29 -3.35 0.49 13.01
N CYS A 30 -3.79 -0.71 13.35
CA CYS A 30 -5.21 -1.02 13.47
C CYS A 30 -5.89 -0.26 14.61
N GLY A 31 -5.11 0.18 15.60
CA GLY A 31 -5.64 0.95 16.72
C GLY A 31 -5.62 2.45 16.52
N LYS A 32 -5.12 2.95 15.38
CA LYS A 32 -4.97 4.39 15.14
C LYS A 32 -5.61 4.78 13.81
N PRO A 33 -6.74 5.49 13.84
CA PRO A 33 -7.45 5.86 12.59
C PRO A 33 -6.57 6.57 11.56
N SER A 34 -5.67 7.47 11.99
CA SER A 34 -4.80 8.17 11.04
C SER A 34 -3.84 7.22 10.33
N LEU A 35 -3.39 6.16 10.99
CA LEU A 35 -2.51 5.17 10.39
C LEU A 35 -3.30 4.25 9.45
N LEU A 36 -4.54 3.93 9.79
CA LEU A 36 -5.42 3.18 8.89
C LEU A 36 -5.72 3.98 7.63
N GLN A 37 -5.89 5.30 7.76
CA GLN A 37 -6.08 6.17 6.59
C GLN A 37 -4.84 6.19 5.72
N ALA A 38 -3.66 6.23 6.32
CA ALA A 38 -2.41 6.20 5.57
C ALA A 38 -2.26 4.89 4.80
N ASP A 39 -2.64 3.78 5.42
CA ASP A 39 -2.62 2.47 4.76
C ASP A 39 -3.58 2.43 3.57
N ALA A 40 -4.80 2.89 3.77
CA ALA A 40 -5.81 2.93 2.72
C ALA A 40 -5.38 3.83 1.56
N ARG A 41 -4.79 4.97 1.85
CA ARG A 41 -4.28 5.89 0.83
C ARG A 41 -3.17 5.24 0.02
N MET A 42 -2.22 4.63 0.69
CA MET A 42 -1.12 3.94 0.02
C MET A 42 -1.64 2.83 -0.90
N THR A 43 -2.55 2.02 -0.40
CA THR A 43 -3.12 0.90 -1.15
C THR A 43 -3.88 1.40 -2.38
N THR A 44 -4.70 2.43 -2.21
CA THR A 44 -5.46 3.01 -3.31
C THR A 44 -4.55 3.61 -4.37
N TYR A 45 -3.55 4.37 -3.95
CA TYR A 45 -2.61 4.98 -4.89
C TYR A 45 -1.79 3.92 -5.61
N PHE A 46 -1.43 2.84 -4.94
CA PHE A 46 -0.74 1.74 -5.59
C PHE A 46 -1.60 1.13 -6.70
N GLU A 47 -2.87 0.88 -6.44
CA GLU A 47 -3.77 0.34 -7.44
C GLU A 47 -3.88 1.25 -8.66
N ILE A 48 -4.00 2.55 -8.43
CA ILE A 48 -4.11 3.53 -9.52
C ILE A 48 -2.78 3.62 -10.28
N ALA A 49 -1.69 3.79 -9.57
CA ALA A 49 -0.38 4.01 -10.20
C ALA A 49 0.03 2.83 -11.08
N THR A 50 -0.22 1.61 -10.64
CA THR A 50 0.17 0.42 -11.40
C THR A 50 -0.60 0.29 -12.71
N GLN A 51 -1.75 0.90 -12.80
CA GLN A 51 -2.53 0.89 -14.04
C GLN A 51 -2.07 1.98 -15.02
N LEU A 52 -1.27 2.93 -14.56
CA LEU A 52 -0.86 4.08 -15.36
C LEU A 52 0.55 3.94 -15.94
N VAL A 53 1.28 2.91 -15.59
CA VAL A 53 2.68 2.76 -15.97
C VAL A 53 2.91 1.53 -16.84
N ALA A 54 4.04 1.52 -17.54
CA ALA A 54 4.42 0.37 -18.34
C ALA A 54 4.80 -0.82 -17.46
N MET A 55 4.87 -2.00 -18.06
CA MET A 55 5.05 -3.26 -17.33
C MET A 55 6.30 -3.29 -16.46
N GLY A 56 7.42 -2.76 -16.97
CA GLY A 56 8.66 -2.75 -16.20
C GLY A 56 8.53 -1.92 -14.93
N GLN A 57 7.98 -0.73 -15.06
CA GLN A 57 7.77 0.15 -13.92
C GLN A 57 6.71 -0.41 -12.97
N ARG A 58 5.70 -1.08 -13.52
CA ARG A 58 4.69 -1.75 -12.71
C ARG A 58 5.33 -2.81 -11.82
N GLY A 59 6.24 -3.61 -12.37
CA GLY A 59 6.97 -4.60 -11.59
C GLY A 59 7.76 -3.99 -10.46
N ASP A 60 8.42 -2.86 -10.71
CA ASP A 60 9.17 -2.15 -9.68
C ASP A 60 8.26 -1.67 -8.55
N LEU A 61 7.09 -1.13 -8.90
CA LEU A 61 6.13 -0.69 -7.91
C LEU A 61 5.60 -1.86 -7.08
N GLN A 62 5.35 -2.99 -7.73
CA GLN A 62 4.87 -4.19 -7.04
C GLN A 62 5.93 -4.73 -6.08
N ASP A 63 7.18 -4.77 -6.50
CA ASP A 63 8.27 -5.23 -5.64
C ASP A 63 8.43 -4.33 -4.42
N SER A 64 8.39 -3.03 -4.64
CA SER A 64 8.48 -2.06 -3.55
C SER A 64 7.32 -2.22 -2.56
N GLN A 65 6.11 -2.42 -3.08
CA GLN A 65 4.94 -2.58 -2.24
C GLN A 65 5.00 -3.86 -1.42
N GLN A 66 5.51 -4.94 -2.00
CA GLN A 66 5.68 -6.21 -1.29
C GLN A 66 6.72 -6.11 -0.17
N ALA A 67 7.73 -5.28 -0.37
CA ALA A 67 8.77 -5.08 0.65
C ALA A 67 8.31 -4.17 1.79
N PHE A 68 7.28 -3.38 1.58
CA PHE A 68 6.87 -2.35 2.52
C PHE A 68 6.53 -2.87 3.92
N PRO A 69 5.74 -3.96 4.09
CA PRO A 69 5.39 -4.40 5.45
C PRO A 69 6.61 -4.65 6.33
N ALA A 70 7.68 -5.21 5.77
CA ALA A 70 8.90 -5.44 6.54
C ALA A 70 9.55 -4.13 6.97
N LEU A 71 9.55 -3.14 6.09
CA LEU A 71 10.09 -1.81 6.41
C LEU A 71 9.26 -1.14 7.49
N ARG A 72 7.93 -1.14 7.34
CA ARG A 72 7.01 -0.57 8.32
C ARG A 72 7.19 -1.23 9.68
N ASN A 73 7.32 -2.56 9.70
CA ASN A 73 7.36 -3.30 10.95
C ASN A 73 8.63 -3.05 11.76
N LYS A 74 9.67 -2.48 11.15
CA LYS A 74 10.85 -2.05 11.89
C LYS A 74 10.54 -0.93 12.88
N CYS A 75 9.45 -0.24 12.68
CA CYS A 75 9.04 0.85 13.57
C CYS A 75 8.51 0.36 14.91
N GLY A 76 8.17 -0.92 15.05
CA GLY A 76 7.53 -1.42 16.26
C GLY A 76 6.22 -0.68 16.52
N THR A 77 6.09 -0.08 17.69
CA THR A 77 4.88 0.65 18.08
C THR A 77 5.02 2.17 17.94
N ASP A 78 6.10 2.64 17.34
CA ASP A 78 6.35 4.08 17.18
C ASP A 78 5.46 4.65 16.07
N LYS A 79 4.41 5.35 16.45
CA LYS A 79 3.41 5.87 15.52
C LYS A 79 3.99 6.87 14.54
N ALA A 80 4.92 7.72 14.98
CA ALA A 80 5.54 8.70 14.09
C ALA A 80 6.41 8.01 13.04
N CYS A 81 7.15 6.99 13.44
CA CYS A 81 7.96 6.18 12.53
C CYS A 81 7.06 5.48 11.51
N ILE A 82 5.97 4.89 11.97
CA ILE A 82 5.03 4.18 11.10
C ILE A 82 4.42 5.14 10.08
N LEU A 83 3.98 6.31 10.51
CA LEU A 83 3.41 7.30 9.59
C LEU A 83 4.43 7.75 8.56
N ALA A 84 5.67 7.99 8.99
CA ALA A 84 6.74 8.37 8.07
C ALA A 84 7.00 7.28 7.04
N ALA A 85 6.95 6.01 7.44
CA ALA A 85 7.11 4.89 6.53
C ALA A 85 6.01 4.88 5.46
N TYR A 86 4.76 5.08 5.87
CA TYR A 86 3.64 5.17 4.94
C TYR A 86 3.80 6.32 3.95
N LYS A 87 4.19 7.50 4.45
CA LYS A 87 4.37 8.67 3.59
C LYS A 87 5.48 8.44 2.58
N LYS A 88 6.58 7.85 3.02
CA LYS A 88 7.70 7.56 2.13
C LYS A 88 7.31 6.56 1.04
N GLN A 89 6.51 5.56 1.39
CA GLN A 89 6.05 4.56 0.43
C GLN A 89 5.04 5.15 -0.55
N THR A 90 4.19 6.05 -0.09
CA THR A 90 3.12 6.65 -0.90
C THR A 90 3.65 7.70 -1.87
N ALA A 91 4.71 8.40 -1.53
CA ALA A 91 5.22 9.53 -2.32
C ALA A 91 5.51 9.17 -3.80
N PRO A 92 6.21 8.08 -4.12
CA PRO A 92 6.42 7.71 -5.52
C PRO A 92 5.13 7.39 -6.26
N LEU A 93 4.15 6.84 -5.57
CA LEU A 93 2.85 6.53 -6.16
C LEU A 93 2.11 7.81 -6.50
N GLU A 94 2.13 8.77 -5.60
CA GLU A 94 1.55 10.09 -5.84
C GLU A 94 2.24 10.78 -7.02
N ALA A 95 3.56 10.64 -7.14
CA ALA A 95 4.31 11.25 -8.23
C ALA A 95 3.90 10.67 -9.59
N VAL A 96 3.67 9.37 -9.66
CA VAL A 96 3.18 8.73 -10.90
C VAL A 96 1.83 9.32 -11.30
N ILE A 97 0.92 9.40 -10.34
CA ILE A 97 -0.43 9.91 -10.61
C ILE A 97 -0.37 11.38 -11.02
N ALA A 98 0.39 12.19 -10.31
CA ALA A 98 0.53 13.61 -10.62
C ALA A 98 1.13 13.83 -12.00
N ASN A 99 2.11 13.01 -12.38
CA ASN A 99 2.74 13.10 -13.68
C ASN A 99 1.74 12.84 -14.82
N VAL A 100 0.90 11.82 -14.65
CA VAL A 100 -0.12 11.49 -15.64
C VAL A 100 -1.16 12.60 -15.73
N VAL A 101 -1.60 13.12 -14.58
CA VAL A 101 -2.60 14.19 -14.54
C VAL A 101 -2.09 15.46 -15.23
N THR A 102 -0.82 15.81 -15.01
CA THR A 102 -0.23 17.00 -15.63
C THR A 102 -0.03 16.86 -17.12
N HIS A 103 0.14 15.66 -17.63
CA HIS A 103 0.39 15.42 -19.04
C HIS A 103 -0.87 15.05 -19.81
N GLY A 104 -2.04 15.04 -19.14
CA GLY A 104 -3.30 14.88 -19.86
C GLY A 104 -3.50 15.99 -20.86
N PRO A 105 -4.58 15.95 -21.64
CA PRO A 105 -5.70 15.01 -21.65
C PRO A 105 -5.32 13.67 -22.25
N PHE A 106 -6.04 12.67 -21.80
CA PHE A 106 -5.81 11.30 -22.25
C PHE A 106 -6.79 10.91 -23.33
#